data_6c3f8fbea673d3b8cca900b83077b711
#
_entry.id   6c3f8fbea673d3b8cca900b83077b711
#
_cell.length_a   1.000
_cell.length_b   1.000
_cell.length_c   1.000
_cell.angle_alpha   90.00
_cell.angle_beta   90.00
_cell.angle_gamma   90.00
#
_symmetry.space_group_name_H-M   'P 1'
#
loop_
_entity.id
_entity.type
_entity.pdbx_description
1 polymer ?
#
loop_
_entity_poly.entity_id
_entity_poly.type
_entity_poly.pdbx_seq_one_letter_code
_entity_poly.pdbx_strand_id
1 'polypeptide(L)'
;MEEILIISNYYPPEKGAAANRIEQLAFKLDKNKYRASVICPLGNYPKGELFPEYKGKFSVTENRDNITVKRLWIYPSVSKNLLVRIISVLSFSLSLFFYLLFKKTPKKVVVQSPPLLLSFISVFVLSLKNKKIILNISDLWPLAAIELNALKANSFSHNFSLFLERFIYKKATLIIGQSNEIISHVHTIYPEKKCFLYRNFPDHNISQATLKTQENTPIKIFYAGLLGIAQGVLELCQNIDLKGLNLELHLFGDGAEKLQIEALLLSQNSSQLFFHGMLDRKELHAQLQSFDIAIVPLKTRIYGSVPSKIFEYGSLGLPILYFGGGEGENIVAENNLGWVAKVGNYSELNEKLKEIALLNKSELDKMKKRIFNTSREKFNLDNQMNDLIAKNVF
;
A
#
# COMPACT_ATOMS: atom_id res chain seq x y z
N MET A 1 -1.25 22.00 22.11
CA MET A 1 -0.94 20.95 21.12
C MET A 1 -0.30 21.57 19.91
N GLU A 2 0.72 20.95 19.38
CA GLU A 2 1.37 21.41 18.14
C GLU A 2 0.53 20.98 16.94
N GLU A 3 0.31 21.87 15.97
CA GLU A 3 -0.50 21.58 14.80
C GLU A 3 0.35 20.97 13.68
N ILE A 4 -0.16 19.90 13.06
CA ILE A 4 0.42 19.24 11.88
C ILE A 4 -0.62 19.18 10.78
N LEU A 5 -0.25 19.65 9.60
CA LEU A 5 -1.03 19.52 8.39
C LEU A 5 -0.51 18.35 7.55
N ILE A 6 -1.41 17.52 7.04
CA ILE A 6 -1.10 16.46 6.08
C ILE A 6 -1.74 16.81 4.74
N ILE A 7 -0.96 16.80 3.66
CA ILE A 7 -1.44 17.01 2.30
C ILE A 7 -1.37 15.68 1.56
N SER A 8 -2.52 15.21 1.07
CA SER A 8 -2.63 13.91 0.38
C SER A 8 -3.58 13.99 -0.81
N ASN A 9 -3.38 13.11 -1.78
CA ASN A 9 -4.30 12.93 -2.90
C ASN A 9 -5.47 12.01 -2.56
N TYR A 10 -5.39 11.23 -1.49
CA TYR A 10 -6.42 10.28 -1.06
C TYR A 10 -6.63 10.37 0.44
N TYR A 11 -7.89 10.38 0.84
CA TYR A 11 -8.32 10.30 2.24
C TYR A 11 -9.76 9.76 2.33
N PRO A 12 -10.14 8.99 3.36
CA PRO A 12 -11.51 8.48 3.46
C PRO A 12 -12.59 9.57 3.27
N PRO A 13 -13.73 9.24 2.64
CA PRO A 13 -14.31 7.90 2.42
C PRO A 13 -13.77 7.15 1.20
N GLU A 14 -12.79 7.68 0.50
CA GLU A 14 -12.09 6.95 -0.56
C GLU A 14 -11.42 5.69 0.01
N LYS A 15 -11.54 4.56 -0.70
CA LYS A 15 -11.01 3.27 -0.26
C LYS A 15 -9.69 2.97 -0.97
N GLY A 16 -8.75 2.38 -0.24
CA GLY A 16 -7.48 1.94 -0.79
C GLY A 16 -6.31 2.15 0.17
N ALA A 17 -5.18 1.49 -0.12
CA ALA A 17 -4.00 1.50 0.74
C ALA A 17 -3.47 2.92 1.02
N ALA A 18 -3.49 3.81 0.02
CA ALA A 18 -3.02 5.18 0.17
C ALA A 18 -3.91 6.00 1.12
N ALA A 19 -5.24 5.89 0.99
CA ALA A 19 -6.19 6.58 1.88
C ALA A 19 -6.06 6.08 3.32
N ASN A 20 -6.04 4.75 3.51
CA ASN A 20 -5.91 4.12 4.82
C ASN A 20 -4.59 4.51 5.51
N ARG A 21 -3.48 4.56 4.76
CA ARG A 21 -2.17 4.97 5.30
C ARG A 21 -2.20 6.39 5.87
N ILE A 22 -2.83 7.32 5.16
CA ILE A 22 -2.92 8.73 5.60
C ILE A 22 -3.88 8.88 6.77
N GLU A 23 -4.99 8.15 6.77
CA GLU A 23 -5.92 8.11 7.90
C GLU A 23 -5.23 7.61 9.17
N GLN A 24 -4.51 6.49 9.09
CA GLN A 24 -3.74 5.95 10.21
C GLN A 24 -2.70 6.94 10.70
N LEU A 25 -1.95 7.60 9.79
CA LEU A 25 -0.97 8.61 10.16
C LEU A 25 -1.62 9.79 10.91
N ALA A 26 -2.71 10.34 10.38
CA ALA A 26 -3.44 11.44 11.00
C ALA A 26 -3.95 11.07 12.40
N PHE A 27 -4.57 9.90 12.53
CA PHE A 27 -5.10 9.40 13.77
C PHE A 27 -4.02 9.13 14.83
N LYS A 28 -2.88 8.53 14.44
CA LYS A 28 -1.76 8.27 15.36
C LYS A 28 -1.06 9.56 15.79
N LEU A 29 -0.97 10.56 14.92
CA LEU A 29 -0.47 11.88 15.30
C LEU A 29 -1.40 12.57 16.29
N ASP A 30 -2.71 12.55 16.06
CA ASP A 30 -3.69 13.17 16.97
C ASP A 30 -3.66 12.53 18.36
N LYS A 31 -3.56 11.21 18.46
CA LYS A 31 -3.38 10.50 19.73
C LYS A 31 -2.08 10.85 20.47
N ASN A 32 -1.05 11.30 19.77
CA ASN A 32 0.27 11.60 20.31
C ASN A 32 0.51 13.09 20.58
N LYS A 33 -0.50 13.83 21.02
CA LYS A 33 -0.43 15.25 21.43
C LYS A 33 -0.23 16.26 20.29
N TYR A 34 -0.40 15.84 19.04
CA TYR A 34 -0.51 16.74 17.90
C TYR A 34 -1.96 16.99 17.55
N ARG A 35 -2.26 18.17 17.01
CA ARG A 35 -3.54 18.44 16.37
C ARG A 35 -3.40 18.20 14.88
N ALA A 36 -3.80 17.06 14.40
CA ALA A 36 -3.69 16.71 13.00
C ALA A 36 -4.84 17.29 12.16
N SER A 37 -4.51 17.77 10.97
CA SER A 37 -5.49 18.18 9.95
C SER A 37 -5.06 17.67 8.58
N VAL A 38 -6.02 17.47 7.67
CA VAL A 38 -5.77 16.93 6.34
C VAL A 38 -6.30 17.86 5.26
N ILE A 39 -5.52 18.07 4.19
CA ILE A 39 -6.00 18.64 2.93
C ILE A 39 -5.95 17.55 1.87
N CYS A 40 -7.09 17.34 1.21
CA CYS A 40 -7.24 16.37 0.13
C CYS A 40 -8.25 16.86 -0.91
N PRO A 41 -8.37 16.22 -2.09
CA PRO A 41 -9.41 16.55 -3.06
C PRO A 41 -10.80 16.15 -2.55
N LEU A 42 -11.84 16.69 -3.18
CA LEU A 42 -13.20 16.16 -3.07
C LEU A 42 -13.19 14.69 -3.49
N GLY A 43 -13.80 13.81 -2.66
CA GLY A 43 -13.76 12.36 -2.86
C GLY A 43 -14.35 11.92 -4.19
N ASN A 44 -13.61 11.10 -4.94
CA ASN A 44 -13.97 10.66 -6.28
C ASN A 44 -13.46 9.26 -6.66
N TYR A 45 -12.53 8.71 -5.90
CA TYR A 45 -11.95 7.39 -6.18
C TYR A 45 -12.77 6.26 -5.52
N PRO A 46 -13.02 5.10 -6.19
CA PRO A 46 -12.37 4.65 -7.42
C PRO A 46 -13.11 4.98 -8.72
N LYS A 47 -14.33 5.51 -8.69
CA LYS A 47 -15.18 5.66 -9.87
C LYS A 47 -14.80 6.85 -10.76
N GLY A 48 -14.03 7.81 -10.26
CA GLY A 48 -13.69 9.03 -10.99
C GLY A 48 -14.88 9.98 -11.15
N GLU A 49 -15.84 9.90 -10.25
CA GLU A 49 -16.99 10.79 -10.12
C GLU A 49 -17.05 11.30 -8.69
N LEU A 50 -17.37 12.57 -8.50
CA LEU A 50 -17.56 13.12 -7.16
C LEU A 50 -18.63 12.34 -6.41
N PHE A 51 -18.34 12.00 -5.17
CA PHE A 51 -19.35 11.39 -4.30
C PHE A 51 -20.55 12.33 -4.16
N PRO A 52 -21.76 11.79 -3.96
CA PRO A 52 -22.99 12.59 -3.95
C PRO A 52 -22.93 13.81 -3.04
N GLU A 53 -22.34 13.67 -1.86
CA GLU A 53 -22.19 14.72 -0.85
C GLU A 53 -21.27 15.87 -1.27
N TYR A 54 -20.44 15.69 -2.31
CA TYR A 54 -19.49 16.70 -2.80
C TYR A 54 -19.90 17.34 -4.13
N LYS A 55 -20.96 16.85 -4.78
CA LYS A 55 -21.42 17.40 -6.05
C LYS A 55 -21.79 18.89 -5.91
N GLY A 56 -21.36 19.70 -6.88
CA GLY A 56 -21.60 21.15 -6.91
C GLY A 56 -20.80 22.00 -5.91
N LYS A 57 -19.86 21.38 -5.16
CA LYS A 57 -19.06 22.11 -4.18
C LYS A 57 -17.65 22.37 -4.68
N PHE A 58 -17.11 23.56 -4.39
CA PHE A 58 -15.70 23.91 -4.67
C PHE A 58 -14.77 23.55 -3.50
N SER A 59 -15.29 23.56 -2.29
CA SER A 59 -14.54 23.08 -1.12
C SER A 59 -15.48 22.70 0.01
N VAL A 60 -15.03 21.76 0.84
CA VAL A 60 -15.74 21.31 2.04
C VAL A 60 -14.75 21.28 3.20
N THR A 61 -15.22 21.62 4.39
CA THR A 61 -14.50 21.32 5.64
C THR A 61 -15.38 20.41 6.47
N GLU A 62 -14.86 19.27 6.83
CA GLU A 62 -15.56 18.26 7.63
C GLU A 62 -14.69 17.81 8.80
N ASN A 63 -15.30 17.21 9.81
CA ASN A 63 -14.59 16.62 10.92
C ASN A 63 -14.82 15.09 10.90
N ARG A 64 -13.74 14.32 10.91
CA ARG A 64 -13.75 12.85 10.93
C ARG A 64 -12.86 12.37 12.06
N ASP A 65 -13.42 11.70 13.04
CA ASP A 65 -12.68 11.14 14.18
C ASP A 65 -11.72 12.15 14.84
N ASN A 66 -12.20 13.38 15.07
CA ASN A 66 -11.45 14.55 15.56
C ASN A 66 -10.45 15.17 14.58
N ILE A 67 -10.26 14.60 13.39
CA ILE A 67 -9.39 15.16 12.37
C ILE A 67 -10.17 16.15 11.50
N THR A 68 -9.69 17.40 11.44
CA THR A 68 -10.26 18.40 10.52
C THR A 68 -9.77 18.12 9.11
N VAL A 69 -10.70 17.84 8.19
CA VAL A 69 -10.42 17.54 6.78
C VAL A 69 -10.91 18.68 5.90
N LYS A 70 -9.98 19.33 5.22
CA LYS A 70 -10.28 20.33 4.17
C LYS A 70 -10.21 19.68 2.80
N ARG A 71 -11.35 19.58 2.12
CA ARG A 71 -11.42 19.09 0.74
C ARG A 71 -11.46 20.25 -0.22
N LEU A 72 -10.67 20.15 -1.27
CA LEU A 72 -10.58 21.15 -2.33
C LEU A 72 -11.06 20.58 -3.66
N TRP A 73 -11.43 21.45 -4.55
CA TRP A 73 -11.97 21.08 -5.86
C TRP A 73 -10.95 20.28 -6.69
N ILE A 74 -11.46 19.29 -7.39
CA ILE A 74 -10.76 18.48 -8.38
C ILE A 74 -11.70 18.26 -9.57
N TYR A 75 -11.16 18.19 -10.76
CA TYR A 75 -11.84 17.62 -11.93
C TYR A 75 -11.74 16.07 -11.82
N PRO A 76 -12.83 15.38 -11.43
CA PRO A 76 -12.75 13.95 -11.16
C PRO A 76 -12.62 13.16 -12.46
N SER A 77 -11.71 12.18 -12.50
CA SER A 77 -11.60 11.29 -13.66
C SER A 77 -10.77 10.05 -13.35
N VAL A 78 -11.20 8.90 -13.89
CA VAL A 78 -10.43 7.63 -14.01
C VAL A 78 -10.23 7.25 -15.47
N SER A 79 -10.31 8.23 -16.37
CA SER A 79 -10.13 8.01 -17.82
C SER A 79 -8.79 7.32 -18.13
N LYS A 80 -8.81 6.42 -19.10
CA LYS A 80 -7.58 5.84 -19.68
C LYS A 80 -6.81 6.87 -20.51
N ASN A 81 -7.46 7.97 -20.92
CA ASN A 81 -6.81 9.05 -21.66
C ASN A 81 -5.86 9.84 -20.75
N LEU A 82 -4.59 9.88 -21.13
CA LEU A 82 -3.52 10.53 -20.38
C LEU A 82 -3.78 12.03 -20.15
N LEU A 83 -4.29 12.74 -21.15
CA LEU A 83 -4.58 14.18 -21.05
C LEU A 83 -5.65 14.46 -19.99
N VAL A 84 -6.70 13.66 -19.93
CA VAL A 84 -7.77 13.80 -18.93
C VAL A 84 -7.25 13.54 -17.52
N ARG A 85 -6.36 12.55 -17.36
CA ARG A 85 -5.68 12.28 -16.08
C ARG A 85 -4.78 13.43 -15.64
N ILE A 86 -4.06 14.03 -16.59
CA ILE A 86 -3.23 15.21 -16.31
C ILE A 86 -4.11 16.38 -15.86
N ILE A 87 -5.24 16.64 -16.53
CA ILE A 87 -6.19 17.69 -16.15
C ILE A 87 -6.72 17.45 -14.74
N SER A 88 -7.03 16.21 -14.37
CA SER A 88 -7.47 15.86 -13.02
C SER A 88 -6.43 16.23 -11.97
N VAL A 89 -5.19 15.81 -12.15
CA VAL A 89 -4.08 16.12 -11.22
C VAL A 89 -3.80 17.63 -11.18
N LEU A 90 -3.77 18.29 -12.33
CA LEU A 90 -3.54 19.73 -12.42
C LEU A 90 -4.63 20.54 -11.72
N SER A 91 -5.89 20.15 -11.84
CA SER A 91 -7.03 20.87 -11.27
C SER A 91 -6.96 20.92 -9.74
N PHE A 92 -6.68 19.79 -9.11
CA PHE A 92 -6.47 19.74 -7.63
C PHE A 92 -5.19 20.47 -7.24
N SER A 93 -4.12 20.28 -7.99
CA SER A 93 -2.84 20.95 -7.74
C SER A 93 -2.96 22.46 -7.77
N LEU A 94 -3.75 23.00 -8.69
CA LEU A 94 -4.03 24.44 -8.80
C LEU A 94 -4.90 24.93 -7.64
N SER A 95 -5.95 24.19 -7.28
CA SER A 95 -6.78 24.49 -6.12
C SER A 95 -5.96 24.53 -4.83
N LEU A 96 -5.04 23.57 -4.68
CA LEU A 96 -4.13 23.48 -3.54
C LEU A 96 -3.09 24.61 -3.54
N PHE A 97 -2.53 24.98 -4.71
CA PHE A 97 -1.60 26.08 -4.86
C PHE A 97 -2.18 27.39 -4.30
N PHE A 98 -3.37 27.77 -4.76
CA PHE A 98 -4.03 28.98 -4.28
C PHE A 98 -4.39 28.88 -2.80
N TYR A 99 -4.87 27.73 -2.35
CA TYR A 99 -5.15 27.55 -0.92
C TYR A 99 -3.90 27.75 -0.07
N LEU A 100 -2.81 27.09 -0.42
CA LEU A 100 -1.55 27.20 0.33
C LEU A 100 -0.93 28.60 0.25
N LEU A 101 -1.13 29.32 -0.87
CA LEU A 101 -0.62 30.66 -1.05
C LEU A 101 -1.34 31.66 -0.12
N PHE A 102 -2.66 31.61 -0.04
CA PHE A 102 -3.45 32.61 0.67
C PHE A 102 -3.84 32.24 2.10
N LYS A 103 -3.82 30.96 2.46
CA LYS A 103 -4.19 30.51 3.81
C LYS A 103 -2.97 30.30 4.70
N LYS A 104 -3.15 30.57 6.00
CA LYS A 104 -2.15 30.21 7.01
C LYS A 104 -2.09 28.69 7.14
N THR A 105 -0.87 28.17 7.24
CA THR A 105 -0.61 26.74 7.44
C THR A 105 0.24 26.54 8.70
N PRO A 106 0.11 25.43 9.41
CA PRO A 106 0.96 25.08 10.54
C PRO A 106 2.46 25.16 10.20
N LYS A 107 3.30 25.12 11.22
CA LYS A 107 4.77 25.09 11.02
C LYS A 107 5.24 23.78 10.41
N LYS A 108 4.59 22.67 10.77
CA LYS A 108 4.93 21.31 10.32
C LYS A 108 3.89 20.81 9.31
N VAL A 109 4.37 20.36 8.17
CA VAL A 109 3.50 19.85 7.09
C VAL A 109 4.06 18.55 6.56
N VAL A 110 3.23 17.51 6.57
CA VAL A 110 3.50 16.23 5.88
C VAL A 110 2.95 16.32 4.48
N VAL A 111 3.78 16.04 3.48
CA VAL A 111 3.38 16.01 2.06
C VAL A 111 3.51 14.59 1.54
N GLN A 112 2.40 14.01 1.07
CA GLN A 112 2.39 12.68 0.48
C GLN A 112 2.90 12.71 -0.97
N SER A 113 3.76 11.77 -1.34
CA SER A 113 4.23 11.51 -2.70
C SER A 113 4.12 10.01 -3.03
N PRO A 114 3.60 9.63 -4.19
CA PRO A 114 3.02 10.43 -5.28
C PRO A 114 1.64 11.01 -4.95
N PRO A 115 1.01 11.85 -5.86
CA PRO A 115 1.45 12.28 -7.19
C PRO A 115 2.57 13.34 -7.15
N LEU A 116 3.56 13.18 -8.04
CA LEU A 116 4.79 13.99 -8.00
C LEU A 116 4.53 15.50 -8.20
N LEU A 117 3.61 15.86 -9.11
CA LEU A 117 3.27 17.27 -9.37
C LEU A 117 2.60 17.92 -8.15
N LEU A 118 1.70 17.20 -7.48
CA LEU A 118 1.05 17.67 -6.25
C LEU A 118 2.08 17.92 -5.16
N SER A 119 3.00 16.97 -4.99
CA SER A 119 4.08 17.06 -4.01
C SER A 119 5.01 18.23 -4.33
N PHE A 120 5.36 18.42 -5.61
CA PHE A 120 6.17 19.55 -6.05
C PHE A 120 5.52 20.90 -5.70
N ILE A 121 4.26 21.10 -6.08
CA ILE A 121 3.53 22.35 -5.79
C ILE A 121 3.44 22.60 -4.28
N SER A 122 3.13 21.57 -3.51
CA SER A 122 3.08 21.65 -2.05
C SER A 122 4.42 22.07 -1.48
N VAL A 123 5.49 21.36 -1.82
CA VAL A 123 6.85 21.62 -1.34
C VAL A 123 7.34 23.00 -1.79
N PHE A 124 7.05 23.41 -3.02
CA PHE A 124 7.42 24.72 -3.53
C PHE A 124 6.81 25.85 -2.69
N VAL A 125 5.50 25.88 -2.51
CA VAL A 125 4.81 26.94 -1.76
C VAL A 125 5.20 26.91 -0.28
N LEU A 126 5.29 25.74 0.32
CA LEU A 126 5.65 25.57 1.73
C LEU A 126 7.11 25.97 2.01
N SER A 127 8.02 25.74 1.06
CA SER A 127 9.41 26.17 1.19
C SER A 127 9.55 27.70 1.16
N LEU A 128 8.74 28.40 0.33
CA LEU A 128 8.68 29.88 0.33
C LEU A 128 8.13 30.43 1.65
N LYS A 129 7.32 29.67 2.36
CA LYS A 129 6.76 30.01 3.68
C LYS A 129 7.62 29.52 4.87
N ASN A 130 8.83 29.02 4.62
CA ASN A 130 9.76 28.50 5.63
C ASN A 130 9.11 27.45 6.56
N LYS A 131 8.34 26.52 6.00
CA LYS A 131 7.72 25.44 6.78
C LYS A 131 8.66 24.25 6.95
N LYS A 132 8.51 23.51 8.07
CA LYS A 132 9.15 22.20 8.24
C LYS A 132 8.37 21.19 7.40
N ILE A 133 8.98 20.72 6.30
CA ILE A 133 8.35 19.84 5.32
C ILE A 133 8.82 18.41 5.56
N ILE A 134 7.90 17.52 5.89
CA ILE A 134 8.10 16.09 6.03
C ILE A 134 7.55 15.44 4.76
N LEU A 135 8.43 14.97 3.88
CA LEU A 135 8.00 14.30 2.64
C LEU A 135 7.75 12.81 2.92
N ASN A 136 6.51 12.35 2.76
CA ASN A 136 6.13 10.95 2.92
C ASN A 136 6.08 10.25 1.56
N ILE A 137 7.05 9.38 1.29
CA ILE A 137 7.19 8.69 0.02
C ILE A 137 6.64 7.28 0.16
N SER A 138 5.61 6.95 -0.63
CA SER A 138 5.08 5.59 -0.73
C SER A 138 5.55 4.83 -1.97
N ASP A 139 5.88 5.55 -3.05
CA ASP A 139 6.39 4.97 -4.28
C ASP A 139 7.40 5.92 -4.94
N LEU A 140 8.43 5.37 -5.58
CA LEU A 140 9.46 6.14 -6.27
C LEU A 140 8.98 6.54 -7.67
N TRP A 141 8.61 7.78 -7.86
CA TRP A 141 8.29 8.37 -9.15
C TRP A 141 9.42 9.29 -9.59
N PRO A 142 9.93 9.18 -10.86
CA PRO A 142 9.32 8.49 -12.01
C PRO A 142 9.67 7.00 -12.18
N LEU A 143 10.51 6.42 -11.34
CA LEU A 143 11.04 5.06 -11.50
C LEU A 143 9.91 4.02 -11.63
N ALA A 144 8.93 4.03 -10.74
CA ALA A 144 7.78 3.13 -10.79
C ALA A 144 6.99 3.24 -12.12
N ALA A 145 6.87 4.45 -12.68
CA ALA A 145 6.19 4.64 -13.96
C ALA A 145 6.97 4.01 -15.13
N ILE A 146 8.29 3.99 -15.06
CA ILE A 146 9.16 3.34 -16.07
C ILE A 146 9.02 1.82 -15.95
N GLU A 147 9.11 1.27 -14.74
CA GLU A 147 8.99 -0.17 -14.49
C GLU A 147 7.63 -0.72 -14.91
N LEU A 148 6.57 0.09 -14.78
CA LEU A 148 5.22 -0.23 -15.25
C LEU A 148 4.99 0.07 -16.74
N ASN A 149 6.02 0.48 -17.48
CA ASN A 149 5.93 0.90 -18.90
C ASN A 149 4.93 2.04 -19.15
N ALA A 150 4.60 2.83 -18.12
CA ALA A 150 3.72 3.98 -18.22
C ALA A 150 4.46 5.26 -18.62
N LEU A 151 5.79 5.26 -18.54
CA LEU A 151 6.67 6.36 -18.91
C LEU A 151 7.91 5.83 -19.65
N LYS A 152 8.22 6.43 -20.80
CA LYS A 152 9.43 6.05 -21.55
C LYS A 152 10.67 6.68 -20.92
N ALA A 153 11.69 5.87 -20.64
CA ALA A 153 12.97 6.36 -20.16
C ALA A 153 13.59 7.36 -21.14
N ASN A 154 14.34 8.34 -20.62
CA ASN A 154 15.01 9.41 -21.38
C ASN A 154 14.08 10.30 -22.20
N SER A 155 12.76 10.22 -22.03
CA SER A 155 11.80 11.15 -22.63
C SER A 155 11.81 12.52 -21.91
N PHE A 156 11.26 13.54 -22.56
CA PHE A 156 11.07 14.86 -21.92
C PHE A 156 10.29 14.74 -20.60
N SER A 157 9.20 13.97 -20.62
CA SER A 157 8.37 13.74 -19.40
C SER A 157 9.15 13.04 -18.29
N HIS A 158 10.05 12.11 -18.63
CA HIS A 158 10.94 11.47 -17.66
C HIS A 158 11.90 12.49 -17.04
N ASN A 159 12.62 13.25 -17.87
CA ASN A 159 13.58 14.25 -17.38
C ASN A 159 12.91 15.35 -16.55
N PHE A 160 11.71 15.77 -16.94
CA PHE A 160 10.91 16.70 -16.17
C PHE A 160 10.49 16.10 -14.82
N SER A 161 10.07 14.84 -14.78
CA SER A 161 9.74 14.15 -13.55
C SER A 161 10.93 13.98 -12.60
N LEU A 162 12.13 13.69 -13.14
CA LEU A 162 13.38 13.69 -12.36
C LEU A 162 13.72 15.06 -11.78
N PHE A 163 13.46 16.13 -12.51
CA PHE A 163 13.61 17.49 -11.97
C PHE A 163 12.67 17.73 -10.77
N LEU A 164 11.39 17.34 -10.89
CA LEU A 164 10.43 17.47 -9.80
C LEU A 164 10.84 16.64 -8.58
N GLU A 165 11.25 15.39 -8.81
CA GLU A 165 11.74 14.49 -7.76
C GLU A 165 12.92 15.10 -6.99
N ARG A 166 13.97 15.51 -7.70
CA ARG A 166 15.15 16.14 -7.10
C ARG A 166 14.80 17.41 -6.32
N PHE A 167 13.88 18.21 -6.85
CA PHE A 167 13.42 19.41 -6.18
C PHE A 167 12.75 19.12 -4.85
N ILE A 168 11.77 18.19 -4.82
CA ILE A 168 11.05 17.86 -3.57
C ILE A 168 11.98 17.23 -2.54
N TYR A 169 12.92 16.38 -2.95
CA TYR A 169 13.91 15.80 -2.05
C TYR A 169 14.84 16.85 -1.49
N LYS A 170 15.34 17.77 -2.31
CA LYS A 170 16.21 18.87 -1.88
C LYS A 170 15.53 19.77 -0.86
N LYS A 171 14.28 20.18 -1.12
CA LYS A 171 13.54 21.17 -0.32
C LYS A 171 12.85 20.59 0.92
N ALA A 172 12.54 19.30 0.94
CA ALA A 172 12.04 18.66 2.15
C ALA A 172 13.03 18.80 3.31
N THR A 173 12.53 19.05 4.51
CA THR A 173 13.35 19.11 5.74
C THR A 173 13.85 17.71 6.10
N LEU A 174 12.97 16.72 5.97
CA LEU A 174 13.27 15.31 6.12
C LEU A 174 12.31 14.46 5.29
N ILE A 175 12.63 13.19 5.12
CA ILE A 175 11.86 12.24 4.33
C ILE A 175 11.50 11.04 5.19
N ILE A 176 10.25 10.55 5.05
CA ILE A 176 9.82 9.26 5.56
C ILE A 176 9.46 8.37 4.37
N GLY A 177 10.04 7.17 4.31
CA GLY A 177 9.85 6.21 3.23
C GLY A 177 9.25 4.90 3.73
N GLN A 178 8.45 4.23 2.92
CA GLN A 178 7.84 2.96 3.33
C GLN A 178 8.78 1.75 3.22
N SER A 179 9.95 1.93 2.61
CA SER A 179 10.94 0.85 2.40
C SER A 179 12.37 1.37 2.55
N ASN A 180 13.30 0.46 2.83
CA ASN A 180 14.72 0.78 2.80
C ASN A 180 15.20 1.09 1.39
N GLU A 181 14.59 0.50 0.37
CA GLU A 181 14.88 0.81 -1.03
C GLU A 181 14.56 2.28 -1.35
N ILE A 182 13.45 2.84 -0.83
CA ILE A 182 13.14 4.27 -0.96
C ILE A 182 14.21 5.13 -0.27
N ILE A 183 14.59 4.78 0.95
CA ILE A 183 15.61 5.51 1.70
C ILE A 183 16.96 5.47 0.96
N SER A 184 17.35 4.30 0.47
CA SER A 184 18.58 4.11 -0.31
C SER A 184 18.55 4.94 -1.59
N HIS A 185 17.43 4.94 -2.32
CA HIS A 185 17.28 5.76 -3.53
C HIS A 185 17.44 7.26 -3.22
N VAL A 186 16.82 7.76 -2.15
CA VAL A 186 17.00 9.15 -1.72
C VAL A 186 18.46 9.45 -1.42
N HIS A 187 19.16 8.56 -0.71
CA HIS A 187 20.56 8.72 -0.36
C HIS A 187 21.51 8.65 -1.56
N THR A 188 21.16 7.93 -2.65
CA THR A 188 21.96 8.00 -3.89
C THR A 188 21.94 9.39 -4.53
N ILE A 189 20.86 10.17 -4.29
CA ILE A 189 20.69 11.52 -4.85
C ILE A 189 21.16 12.60 -3.85
N TYR A 190 20.85 12.41 -2.58
CA TYR A 190 21.17 13.31 -1.46
C TYR A 190 21.67 12.51 -0.25
N PRO A 191 22.97 12.17 -0.17
CA PRO A 191 23.53 11.31 0.89
C PRO A 191 23.24 11.82 2.32
N GLU A 192 23.26 13.14 2.53
CA GLU A 192 23.07 13.76 3.85
C GLU A 192 21.60 14.01 4.22
N LYS A 193 20.65 13.57 3.40
CA LYS A 193 19.23 13.77 3.66
C LYS A 193 18.78 12.95 4.89
N LYS A 194 18.16 13.61 5.86
CA LYS A 194 17.55 12.91 6.99
C LYS A 194 16.36 12.08 6.51
N CYS A 195 16.49 10.76 6.58
CA CYS A 195 15.48 9.82 6.16
C CYS A 195 15.12 8.89 7.32
N PHE A 196 13.83 8.52 7.40
CA PHE A 196 13.31 7.59 8.39
C PHE A 196 12.39 6.58 7.73
N LEU A 197 12.43 5.36 8.23
CA LEU A 197 11.54 4.30 7.78
C LEU A 197 10.15 4.48 8.39
N TYR A 198 9.10 4.51 7.55
CA TYR A 198 7.71 4.53 7.95
C TYR A 198 6.93 3.51 7.12
N ARG A 199 6.92 2.28 7.58
CA ARG A 199 6.27 1.15 6.90
C ARG A 199 4.76 1.20 7.05
N ASN A 200 4.07 0.57 6.13
CA ASN A 200 2.61 0.48 6.13
C ASN A 200 2.13 -0.65 7.05
N PHE A 201 2.39 -0.51 8.35
CA PHE A 201 1.96 -1.48 9.35
C PHE A 201 0.45 -1.39 9.60
N PRO A 202 -0.23 -2.52 9.86
CA PRO A 202 -1.63 -2.51 10.24
C PRO A 202 -1.81 -1.93 11.65
N ASP A 203 -3.01 -1.39 11.92
CA ASP A 203 -3.40 -1.06 13.30
C ASP A 203 -3.78 -2.35 14.04
N HIS A 204 -3.14 -2.64 15.16
CA HIS A 204 -3.24 -3.91 15.89
C HIS A 204 -4.54 -4.14 16.67
N ASN A 205 -5.64 -3.56 16.26
CA ASN A 205 -6.95 -3.87 16.85
C ASN A 205 -7.52 -5.25 16.41
N ILE A 206 -6.68 -6.08 15.74
CA ILE A 206 -7.09 -7.41 15.29
C ILE A 206 -6.77 -8.40 16.41
N SER A 207 -7.81 -8.98 17.02
CA SER A 207 -7.66 -10.09 17.93
C SER A 207 -7.14 -11.33 17.18
N GLN A 208 -6.23 -12.09 17.82
CA GLN A 208 -5.80 -13.37 17.28
C GLN A 208 -7.02 -14.25 17.06
N ALA A 209 -7.24 -14.65 15.84
CA ALA A 209 -8.25 -15.67 15.55
C ALA A 209 -7.85 -16.97 16.25
N THR A 210 -8.79 -17.53 17.02
CA THR A 210 -8.66 -18.87 17.58
C THR A 210 -8.87 -19.87 16.44
N LEU A 211 -7.81 -20.14 15.70
CA LEU A 211 -7.83 -21.10 14.62
C LEU A 211 -7.88 -22.51 15.21
N LYS A 212 -9.04 -23.14 15.17
CA LYS A 212 -9.15 -24.60 15.33
C LYS A 212 -8.97 -25.22 13.97
N THR A 213 -7.77 -25.70 13.69
CA THR A 213 -7.49 -26.48 12.49
C THR A 213 -8.09 -27.88 12.66
N GLN A 214 -8.94 -28.29 11.70
CA GLN A 214 -9.47 -29.66 11.65
C GLN A 214 -8.40 -30.58 11.08
N GLU A 215 -8.12 -31.69 11.73
CA GLU A 215 -7.24 -32.74 11.20
C GLU A 215 -7.83 -33.35 9.93
N ASN A 216 -6.97 -33.76 8.99
CA ASN A 216 -7.32 -34.41 7.71
C ASN A 216 -8.07 -33.57 6.65
N THR A 217 -8.03 -32.24 6.76
CA THR A 217 -8.53 -31.37 5.69
C THR A 217 -7.38 -30.83 4.83
N PRO A 218 -7.60 -30.49 3.54
CA PRO A 218 -6.60 -29.84 2.72
C PRO A 218 -6.05 -28.55 3.39
N ILE A 219 -4.77 -28.29 3.17
CA ILE A 219 -4.20 -26.99 3.54
C ILE A 219 -4.74 -25.92 2.58
N LYS A 220 -5.39 -24.91 3.12
CA LYS A 220 -6.04 -23.84 2.36
C LYS A 220 -5.13 -22.66 2.20
N ILE A 221 -4.70 -22.43 0.97
CA ILE A 221 -3.93 -21.25 0.56
C ILE A 221 -4.91 -20.23 0.00
N PHE A 222 -4.75 -18.95 0.31
CA PHE A 222 -5.60 -17.91 -0.27
C PHE A 222 -4.80 -16.76 -0.86
N TYR A 223 -5.37 -16.14 -1.88
CA TYR A 223 -5.03 -14.82 -2.37
C TYR A 223 -6.21 -13.88 -2.15
N ALA A 224 -5.98 -12.68 -1.64
CA ALA A 224 -7.01 -11.66 -1.56
C ALA A 224 -6.49 -10.30 -2.03
N GLY A 225 -7.08 -9.74 -3.08
CA GLY A 225 -6.67 -8.44 -3.60
C GLY A 225 -7.10 -8.11 -5.01
N LEU A 226 -6.42 -7.12 -5.58
CA LEU A 226 -6.65 -6.70 -6.96
C LEU A 226 -6.20 -7.81 -7.92
N LEU A 227 -7.07 -8.22 -8.83
CA LEU A 227 -6.77 -9.15 -9.92
C LEU A 227 -6.24 -8.35 -11.12
N GLY A 228 -5.03 -7.83 -10.97
CA GLY A 228 -4.38 -6.97 -11.97
C GLY A 228 -3.13 -7.61 -12.53
N ILE A 229 -2.69 -7.10 -13.69
CA ILE A 229 -1.51 -7.60 -14.43
C ILE A 229 -0.24 -7.62 -13.56
N ALA A 230 -0.07 -6.59 -12.70
CA ALA A 230 1.12 -6.48 -11.85
C ALA A 230 1.19 -7.56 -10.76
N GLN A 231 0.05 -8.07 -10.31
CA GLN A 231 -0.04 -9.18 -9.36
C GLN A 231 0.20 -10.53 -10.02
N GLY A 232 -0.16 -10.67 -11.31
CA GLY A 232 0.05 -11.88 -12.10
C GLY A 232 -0.77 -13.09 -11.61
N VAL A 233 -1.98 -12.86 -11.09
CA VAL A 233 -2.82 -13.93 -10.54
C VAL A 233 -3.30 -14.89 -11.62
N LEU A 234 -3.60 -14.39 -12.82
CA LEU A 234 -3.96 -15.26 -13.96
C LEU A 234 -2.80 -16.20 -14.31
N GLU A 235 -1.59 -15.64 -14.42
CA GLU A 235 -0.38 -16.43 -14.74
C GLU A 235 -0.05 -17.43 -13.63
N LEU A 236 -0.26 -17.03 -12.37
CA LEU A 236 -0.17 -17.94 -11.22
C LEU A 236 -1.09 -19.14 -11.40
N CYS A 237 -2.38 -18.91 -11.69
CA CYS A 237 -3.36 -20.00 -11.90
C CYS A 237 -3.04 -20.90 -13.09
N GLN A 238 -2.35 -20.38 -14.11
CA GLN A 238 -1.94 -21.15 -15.29
C GLN A 238 -0.74 -22.08 -15.02
N ASN A 239 0.12 -21.73 -14.08
CA ASN A 239 1.41 -22.39 -13.87
C ASN A 239 1.55 -23.10 -12.51
N ILE A 240 0.60 -22.89 -11.60
CA ILE A 240 0.58 -23.60 -10.32
C ILE A 240 0.18 -25.06 -10.52
N ASP A 241 0.94 -25.98 -9.93
CA ASP A 241 0.65 -27.42 -9.98
C ASP A 241 0.27 -27.91 -8.58
N LEU A 242 -1.03 -28.14 -8.40
CA LEU A 242 -1.60 -28.68 -7.16
C LEU A 242 -1.95 -30.17 -7.27
N LYS A 243 -1.75 -30.78 -8.46
CA LYS A 243 -2.17 -32.14 -8.72
C LYS A 243 -1.52 -33.15 -7.77
N GLY A 244 -2.35 -33.92 -7.09
CA GLY A 244 -1.88 -34.92 -6.11
C GLY A 244 -1.39 -34.35 -4.78
N LEU A 245 -1.45 -33.03 -4.58
CA LEU A 245 -1.14 -32.39 -3.32
C LEU A 245 -2.44 -32.18 -2.52
N ASN A 246 -2.36 -32.32 -1.20
CA ASN A 246 -3.48 -32.03 -0.30
C ASN A 246 -3.59 -30.52 -0.01
N LEU A 247 -3.72 -29.73 -1.09
CA LEU A 247 -3.76 -28.26 -1.08
C LEU A 247 -4.99 -27.76 -1.85
N GLU A 248 -5.52 -26.62 -1.40
CA GLU A 248 -6.52 -25.84 -2.12
C GLU A 248 -6.04 -24.38 -2.26
N LEU A 249 -6.28 -23.75 -3.42
CA LEU A 249 -6.05 -22.32 -3.63
C LEU A 249 -7.38 -21.58 -3.81
N HIS A 250 -7.61 -20.59 -2.97
CA HIS A 250 -8.81 -19.78 -2.94
C HIS A 250 -8.48 -18.33 -3.32
N LEU A 251 -9.19 -17.79 -4.30
CA LEU A 251 -8.96 -16.45 -4.84
C LEU A 251 -10.11 -15.51 -4.46
N PHE A 252 -9.77 -14.36 -3.86
CA PHE A 252 -10.70 -13.29 -3.52
C PHE A 252 -10.27 -12.00 -4.19
N GLY A 253 -11.18 -11.32 -4.85
CA GLY A 253 -10.88 -10.02 -5.43
C GLY A 253 -11.67 -9.70 -6.68
N ASP A 254 -11.30 -8.56 -7.26
CA ASP A 254 -11.81 -8.05 -8.53
C ASP A 254 -10.69 -7.34 -9.28
N GLY A 255 -10.82 -7.20 -10.59
CA GLY A 255 -9.83 -6.50 -11.40
C GLY A 255 -9.85 -6.88 -12.87
N ALA A 256 -8.85 -6.40 -13.60
CA ALA A 256 -8.79 -6.52 -15.06
C ALA A 256 -8.69 -7.98 -15.56
N GLU A 257 -8.10 -8.87 -14.75
CA GLU A 257 -7.89 -10.29 -15.10
C GLU A 257 -9.04 -11.21 -14.65
N LYS A 258 -10.08 -10.68 -13.97
CA LYS A 258 -11.16 -11.47 -13.38
C LYS A 258 -11.81 -12.43 -14.38
N LEU A 259 -12.31 -11.90 -15.51
CA LEU A 259 -13.01 -12.73 -16.51
C LEU A 259 -12.13 -13.85 -17.09
N GLN A 260 -10.84 -13.58 -17.24
CA GLN A 260 -9.89 -14.57 -17.74
C GLN A 260 -9.61 -15.65 -16.70
N ILE A 261 -9.54 -15.29 -15.42
CA ILE A 261 -9.40 -16.24 -14.30
C ILE A 261 -10.64 -17.13 -14.22
N GLU A 262 -11.85 -16.55 -14.25
CA GLU A 262 -13.09 -17.32 -14.24
C GLU A 262 -13.17 -18.31 -15.41
N ALA A 263 -12.85 -17.88 -16.63
CA ALA A 263 -12.83 -18.73 -17.82
C ALA A 263 -11.79 -19.86 -17.69
N LEU A 264 -10.60 -19.56 -17.17
CA LEU A 264 -9.55 -20.55 -16.93
C LEU A 264 -10.01 -21.63 -15.95
N LEU A 265 -10.58 -21.24 -14.81
CA LEU A 265 -11.04 -22.19 -13.79
C LEU A 265 -12.16 -23.10 -14.32
N LEU A 266 -13.09 -22.55 -15.10
CA LEU A 266 -14.13 -23.34 -15.76
C LEU A 266 -13.54 -24.36 -16.74
N SER A 267 -12.52 -23.97 -17.51
CA SER A 267 -11.89 -24.85 -18.50
C SER A 267 -11.06 -25.98 -17.87
N GLN A 268 -10.39 -25.69 -16.73
CA GLN A 268 -9.56 -26.67 -16.03
C GLN A 268 -10.38 -27.69 -15.22
N ASN A 269 -11.63 -27.38 -14.88
CA ASN A 269 -12.48 -28.16 -13.99
C ASN A 269 -11.74 -28.68 -12.73
N SER A 270 -10.90 -27.79 -12.15
CA SER A 270 -10.04 -28.14 -11.02
C SER A 270 -10.86 -28.21 -9.74
N SER A 271 -10.70 -29.27 -8.97
CA SER A 271 -11.28 -29.42 -7.64
C SER A 271 -10.44 -28.72 -6.53
N GLN A 272 -9.35 -28.04 -6.89
CA GLN A 272 -8.38 -27.44 -5.96
C GLN A 272 -8.21 -25.93 -6.13
N LEU A 273 -8.86 -25.33 -7.16
CA LEU A 273 -8.81 -23.89 -7.43
C LEU A 273 -10.20 -23.29 -7.30
N PHE A 274 -10.37 -22.31 -6.43
CA PHE A 274 -11.67 -21.71 -6.11
C PHE A 274 -11.64 -20.19 -6.28
N PHE A 275 -12.64 -19.62 -6.92
CA PHE A 275 -12.80 -18.18 -7.03
C PHE A 275 -14.08 -17.73 -6.33
N HIS A 276 -13.94 -16.78 -5.40
CA HIS A 276 -15.02 -16.29 -4.51
C HIS A 276 -15.50 -14.88 -4.86
N GLY A 277 -14.85 -14.22 -5.82
CA GLY A 277 -15.16 -12.83 -6.14
C GLY A 277 -14.68 -11.85 -5.07
N MET A 278 -15.22 -10.63 -5.11
CA MET A 278 -14.88 -9.56 -4.17
C MET A 278 -15.74 -9.66 -2.92
N LEU A 279 -15.12 -9.68 -1.76
CA LEU A 279 -15.78 -9.55 -0.45
C LEU A 279 -15.53 -8.17 0.15
N ASP A 280 -16.42 -7.73 1.03
CA ASP A 280 -16.10 -6.56 1.84
C ASP A 280 -14.99 -6.89 2.87
N ARG A 281 -14.36 -5.83 3.44
CA ARG A 281 -13.20 -6.03 4.32
C ARG A 281 -13.53 -6.84 5.58
N LYS A 282 -14.73 -6.69 6.13
CA LYS A 282 -15.13 -7.39 7.36
C LYS A 282 -15.41 -8.86 7.07
N GLU A 283 -16.13 -9.14 6.00
CA GLU A 283 -16.41 -10.49 5.52
C GLU A 283 -15.12 -11.23 5.16
N LEU A 284 -14.22 -10.56 4.43
CA LEU A 284 -12.91 -11.12 4.10
C LEU A 284 -12.14 -11.48 5.36
N HIS A 285 -12.00 -10.55 6.32
CA HIS A 285 -11.27 -10.82 7.56
C HIS A 285 -11.86 -11.97 8.37
N ALA A 286 -13.18 -12.10 8.40
CA ALA A 286 -13.84 -13.23 9.05
C ALA A 286 -13.51 -14.57 8.37
N GLN A 287 -13.47 -14.57 7.03
CA GLN A 287 -13.14 -15.77 6.25
C GLN A 287 -11.65 -16.13 6.31
N LEU A 288 -10.74 -15.13 6.35
CA LEU A 288 -9.29 -15.37 6.40
C LEU A 288 -8.86 -16.24 7.58
N GLN A 289 -9.67 -16.28 8.65
CA GLN A 289 -9.45 -17.14 9.80
C GLN A 289 -9.58 -18.64 9.50
N SER A 290 -10.27 -19.00 8.43
CA SER A 290 -10.42 -20.39 8.00
C SER A 290 -9.33 -20.89 7.05
N PHE A 291 -8.39 -20.01 6.70
CA PHE A 291 -7.27 -20.33 5.81
C PHE A 291 -5.98 -20.61 6.59
N ASP A 292 -5.10 -21.33 5.94
CA ASP A 292 -3.84 -21.77 6.56
C ASP A 292 -2.66 -20.90 6.15
N ILE A 293 -2.61 -20.48 4.88
CA ILE A 293 -1.47 -19.78 4.28
C ILE A 293 -1.97 -18.68 3.33
N ALA A 294 -1.33 -17.54 3.35
CA ALA A 294 -1.56 -16.48 2.38
C ALA A 294 -0.52 -16.53 1.26
N ILE A 295 -0.93 -16.46 0.00
CA ILE A 295 0.00 -16.24 -1.10
C ILE A 295 0.02 -14.76 -1.49
N VAL A 296 1.22 -14.20 -1.66
CA VAL A 296 1.44 -12.81 -2.08
C VAL A 296 2.27 -12.81 -3.37
N PRO A 297 1.62 -12.93 -4.54
CA PRO A 297 2.31 -12.93 -5.82
C PRO A 297 2.53 -11.50 -6.34
N LEU A 298 3.66 -11.30 -7.01
CA LEU A 298 3.99 -10.10 -7.78
C LEU A 298 4.69 -10.53 -9.06
N LYS A 299 4.06 -10.30 -10.22
CA LYS A 299 4.66 -10.54 -11.54
C LYS A 299 5.72 -9.50 -11.86
N THR A 300 5.46 -8.25 -11.48
CA THR A 300 6.35 -7.13 -11.75
C THR A 300 6.80 -6.54 -10.42
N ARG A 301 8.11 -6.61 -10.18
CA ARG A 301 8.72 -5.90 -9.07
C ARG A 301 8.70 -4.40 -9.36
N ILE A 302 8.23 -3.62 -8.40
CA ILE A 302 8.35 -2.16 -8.41
C ILE A 302 9.36 -1.80 -7.32
N TYR A 303 10.50 -1.22 -7.70
CA TYR A 303 11.54 -0.83 -6.76
C TYR A 303 11.02 0.19 -5.74
N GLY A 304 11.27 -0.06 -4.47
CA GLY A 304 10.77 0.75 -3.36
C GLY A 304 9.38 0.36 -2.85
N SER A 305 8.64 -0.48 -3.57
CA SER A 305 7.32 -0.93 -3.14
C SER A 305 7.42 -2.21 -2.29
N VAL A 306 6.76 -2.19 -1.14
CA VAL A 306 6.60 -3.36 -0.26
C VAL A 306 5.11 -3.63 -0.09
N PRO A 307 4.63 -4.83 -0.43
CA PRO A 307 3.23 -5.18 -0.26
C PRO A 307 2.79 -5.11 1.20
N SER A 308 1.82 -4.25 1.51
CA SER A 308 1.27 -4.12 2.87
C SER A 308 0.65 -5.42 3.41
N LYS A 309 0.27 -6.32 2.52
CA LYS A 309 -0.26 -7.65 2.84
C LYS A 309 0.69 -8.51 3.66
N ILE A 310 2.01 -8.34 3.51
CA ILE A 310 3.01 -9.03 4.33
C ILE A 310 2.76 -8.70 5.81
N PHE A 311 2.56 -7.43 6.13
CA PHE A 311 2.33 -6.99 7.49
C PHE A 311 0.91 -7.31 7.99
N GLU A 312 -0.09 -7.17 7.11
CA GLU A 312 -1.49 -7.48 7.40
C GLU A 312 -1.64 -8.98 7.73
N TYR A 313 -1.16 -9.87 6.87
CA TYR A 313 -1.26 -11.32 7.09
C TYR A 313 -0.38 -11.80 8.25
N GLY A 314 0.82 -11.24 8.40
CA GLY A 314 1.65 -11.49 9.56
C GLY A 314 0.97 -11.12 10.88
N SER A 315 0.23 -9.99 10.92
CA SER A 315 -0.52 -9.58 12.12
C SER A 315 -1.70 -10.50 12.46
N LEU A 316 -2.19 -11.26 11.49
CA LEU A 316 -3.18 -12.33 11.68
C LEU A 316 -2.53 -13.67 12.05
N GLY A 317 -1.20 -13.75 12.06
CA GLY A 317 -0.45 -14.98 12.30
C GLY A 317 -0.45 -15.94 11.11
N LEU A 318 -0.83 -15.48 9.92
CA LEU A 318 -0.87 -16.31 8.71
C LEU A 318 0.52 -16.46 8.09
N PRO A 319 1.02 -17.69 7.89
CA PRO A 319 2.19 -17.94 7.07
C PRO A 319 2.04 -17.39 5.67
N ILE A 320 3.12 -16.89 5.09
CA ILE A 320 3.12 -16.22 3.81
C ILE A 320 3.94 -17.03 2.80
N LEU A 321 3.34 -17.40 1.68
CA LEU A 321 4.05 -17.83 0.48
C LEU A 321 4.27 -16.60 -0.39
N TYR A 322 5.45 -16.01 -0.31
CA TYR A 322 5.79 -14.82 -1.09
C TYR A 322 6.37 -15.23 -2.43
N PHE A 323 5.70 -14.85 -3.51
CA PHE A 323 6.13 -15.10 -4.88
C PHE A 323 6.36 -13.78 -5.59
N GLY A 324 7.51 -13.18 -5.32
CA GLY A 324 7.87 -11.86 -5.80
C GLY A 324 9.33 -11.55 -5.48
N GLY A 325 9.80 -10.39 -5.85
CA GLY A 325 11.16 -9.95 -5.55
C GLY A 325 11.19 -8.74 -4.60
N GLY A 326 12.39 -8.21 -4.41
CA GLY A 326 12.61 -6.95 -3.71
C GLY A 326 12.60 -7.07 -2.19
N GLU A 327 12.40 -5.94 -1.53
CA GLU A 327 12.48 -5.87 -0.06
C GLU A 327 11.43 -6.75 0.64
N GLY A 328 10.30 -7.04 -0.01
CA GLY A 328 9.29 -7.96 0.53
C GLY A 328 9.81 -9.37 0.74
N GLU A 329 10.66 -9.87 -0.16
CA GLU A 329 11.35 -11.15 -0.06
C GLU A 329 12.21 -11.23 1.21
N ASN A 330 13.05 -10.20 1.42
CA ASN A 330 13.91 -10.12 2.60
C ASN A 330 13.09 -10.05 3.89
N ILE A 331 12.00 -9.28 3.90
CA ILE A 331 11.14 -9.17 5.09
C ILE A 331 10.54 -10.53 5.46
N VAL A 332 10.05 -11.29 4.48
CA VAL A 332 9.46 -12.62 4.73
C VAL A 332 10.53 -13.60 5.21
N ALA A 333 11.68 -13.65 4.55
CA ALA A 333 12.78 -14.57 4.89
C ALA A 333 13.42 -14.27 6.26
N GLU A 334 13.86 -13.03 6.49
CA GLU A 334 14.58 -12.62 7.71
C GLU A 334 13.72 -12.70 8.98
N ASN A 335 12.40 -12.53 8.84
CA ASN A 335 11.47 -12.63 9.97
C ASN A 335 10.78 -14.01 10.08
N ASN A 336 11.19 -14.98 9.26
CA ASN A 336 10.61 -16.32 9.24
C ASN A 336 9.08 -16.32 9.12
N LEU A 337 8.53 -15.46 8.22
CA LEU A 337 7.08 -15.34 8.05
C LEU A 337 6.48 -16.41 7.14
N GLY A 338 7.30 -17.26 6.53
CA GLY A 338 6.84 -18.30 5.62
C GLY A 338 7.90 -18.65 4.58
N TRP A 339 7.46 -18.83 3.35
CA TRP A 339 8.28 -19.27 2.22
C TRP A 339 8.44 -18.15 1.20
N VAL A 340 9.55 -18.22 0.50
CA VAL A 340 9.85 -17.32 -0.61
C VAL A 340 10.13 -18.16 -1.84
N ALA A 341 9.56 -17.75 -2.98
CA ALA A 341 9.91 -18.22 -4.30
C ALA A 341 10.21 -17.01 -5.20
N LYS A 342 11.23 -17.12 -6.04
CA LYS A 342 11.68 -16.00 -6.89
C LYS A 342 10.63 -15.66 -7.94
N VAL A 343 10.44 -14.37 -8.18
CA VAL A 343 9.51 -13.87 -9.18
C VAL A 343 9.71 -14.56 -10.54
N GLY A 344 8.62 -15.07 -11.13
CA GLY A 344 8.62 -15.77 -12.42
C GLY A 344 9.19 -17.20 -12.38
N ASN A 345 9.72 -17.68 -11.25
CA ASN A 345 10.22 -19.05 -11.12
C ASN A 345 9.13 -20.00 -10.61
N TYR A 346 8.26 -20.44 -11.51
CA TYR A 346 7.16 -21.34 -11.17
C TYR A 346 7.62 -22.76 -10.74
N SER A 347 8.80 -23.20 -11.19
CA SER A 347 9.40 -24.45 -10.71
C SER A 347 9.67 -24.36 -9.21
N GLU A 348 10.34 -23.32 -8.77
CA GLU A 348 10.62 -23.07 -7.35
C GLU A 348 9.34 -22.89 -6.53
N LEU A 349 8.34 -22.17 -7.08
CA LEU A 349 7.03 -22.02 -6.44
C LEU A 349 6.37 -23.41 -6.21
N ASN A 350 6.35 -24.26 -7.23
CA ASN A 350 5.75 -25.58 -7.14
C ASN A 350 6.53 -26.51 -6.19
N GLU A 351 7.84 -26.36 -6.06
CA GLU A 351 8.63 -27.04 -5.02
C GLU A 351 8.20 -26.59 -3.63
N LYS A 352 8.02 -25.28 -3.40
CA LYS A 352 7.52 -24.78 -2.12
C LYS A 352 6.11 -25.30 -1.79
N LEU A 353 5.25 -25.45 -2.77
CA LEU A 353 3.93 -26.06 -2.58
C LEU A 353 4.03 -27.53 -2.17
N LYS A 354 4.96 -28.29 -2.73
CA LYS A 354 5.23 -29.67 -2.29
C LYS A 354 5.74 -29.71 -0.85
N GLU A 355 6.67 -28.82 -0.47
CA GLU A 355 7.12 -28.68 0.93
C GLU A 355 5.93 -28.37 1.87
N ILE A 356 5.07 -27.45 1.48
CA ILE A 356 3.88 -27.03 2.25
C ILE A 356 2.90 -28.21 2.41
N ALA A 357 2.68 -28.98 1.36
CA ALA A 357 1.73 -30.12 1.37
C ALA A 357 2.15 -31.23 2.36
N LEU A 358 3.41 -31.28 2.76
CA LEU A 358 3.94 -32.25 3.73
C LEU A 358 3.76 -31.82 5.18
N LEU A 359 3.36 -30.57 5.42
CA LEU A 359 3.19 -30.07 6.78
C LEU A 359 1.95 -30.65 7.44
N ASN A 360 2.10 -31.00 8.71
CA ASN A 360 0.96 -31.34 9.55
C ASN A 360 0.37 -30.09 10.23
N LYS A 361 -0.86 -30.21 10.71
CA LYS A 361 -1.59 -29.10 11.34
C LYS A 361 -0.90 -28.54 12.59
N SER A 362 -0.23 -29.38 13.39
CA SER A 362 0.50 -28.95 14.58
C SER A 362 1.70 -28.05 14.23
N GLU A 363 2.37 -28.36 13.12
CA GLU A 363 3.48 -27.51 12.61
C GLU A 363 2.97 -26.17 12.13
N LEU A 364 1.88 -26.16 11.37
CA LEU A 364 1.23 -24.91 10.92
C LEU A 364 0.77 -24.06 12.10
N ASP A 365 0.17 -24.64 13.13
CA ASP A 365 -0.29 -23.90 14.32
C ASP A 365 0.88 -23.30 15.11
N LYS A 366 1.99 -24.03 15.26
CA LYS A 366 3.22 -23.50 15.86
C LYS A 366 3.77 -22.32 15.03
N MET A 367 3.75 -22.47 13.72
CA MET A 367 4.20 -21.42 12.79
C MET A 367 3.31 -20.18 12.86
N LYS A 368 1.98 -20.35 12.85
CA LYS A 368 0.99 -19.28 12.98
C LYS A 368 1.21 -18.48 14.29
N LYS A 369 1.38 -19.18 15.41
CA LYS A 369 1.63 -18.57 16.72
C LYS A 369 2.94 -17.78 16.76
N ARG A 370 4.02 -18.33 16.20
CA ARG A 370 5.32 -17.64 16.09
C ARG A 370 5.20 -16.38 15.24
N ILE A 371 4.58 -16.45 14.04
CA ILE A 371 4.40 -15.32 13.13
C ILE A 371 3.60 -14.22 13.78
N PHE A 372 2.51 -14.56 14.48
CA PHE A 372 1.71 -13.60 15.22
C PHE A 372 2.53 -12.82 16.25
N ASN A 373 3.34 -13.53 17.05
CA ASN A 373 4.20 -12.90 18.06
C ASN A 373 5.27 -12.01 17.42
N THR A 374 5.96 -12.50 16.39
CA THR A 374 6.96 -11.72 15.64
C THR A 374 6.36 -10.45 15.05
N SER A 375 5.17 -10.56 14.48
CA SER A 375 4.49 -9.41 13.86
C SER A 375 4.05 -8.36 14.89
N ARG A 376 3.55 -8.78 16.04
CA ARG A 376 3.20 -7.87 17.15
C ARG A 376 4.39 -7.12 17.70
N GLU A 377 5.54 -7.77 17.75
CA GLU A 377 6.78 -7.16 18.24
C GLU A 377 7.39 -6.21 17.21
N LYS A 378 7.57 -6.68 15.96
CA LYS A 378 8.36 -5.97 14.94
C LYS A 378 7.56 -5.06 14.03
N PHE A 379 6.26 -5.35 13.80
CA PHE A 379 5.41 -4.62 12.84
C PHE A 379 4.30 -3.84 13.52
N ASN A 380 4.63 -3.26 14.65
CA ASN A 380 3.70 -2.50 15.48
C ASN A 380 3.69 -1.02 15.08
N LEU A 381 2.54 -0.53 14.63
CA LEU A 381 2.37 0.86 14.21
C LEU A 381 2.58 1.85 15.35
N ASP A 382 2.14 1.54 16.57
CA ASP A 382 2.30 2.43 17.72
C ASP A 382 3.78 2.56 18.11
N ASN A 383 4.52 1.45 18.12
CA ASN A 383 5.96 1.47 18.37
C ASN A 383 6.70 2.28 17.30
N GLN A 384 6.35 2.08 16.02
CA GLN A 384 6.92 2.86 14.93
C GLN A 384 6.64 4.36 15.08
N MET A 385 5.41 4.75 15.43
CA MET A 385 5.06 6.15 15.63
C MET A 385 5.77 6.75 16.84
N ASN A 386 5.85 6.04 17.95
CA ASN A 386 6.56 6.48 19.14
C ASN A 386 8.05 6.70 18.85
N ASP A 387 8.70 5.81 18.10
CA ASP A 387 10.10 5.94 17.68
C ASP A 387 10.30 7.19 16.79
N LEU A 388 9.43 7.40 15.80
CA LEU A 388 9.49 8.57 14.93
C LEU A 388 9.29 9.89 15.71
N ILE A 389 8.38 9.90 16.68
CA ILE A 389 8.14 11.07 17.54
C ILE A 389 9.36 11.33 18.45
N ALA A 390 9.91 10.29 19.06
CA ALA A 390 11.12 10.39 19.89
C ALA A 390 12.33 10.93 19.09
N LYS A 391 12.42 10.62 17.81
CA LYS A 391 13.44 11.13 16.87
C LYS A 391 13.12 12.53 16.33
N ASN A 392 12.09 13.21 16.83
CA ASN A 392 11.63 14.55 16.39
C ASN A 392 11.34 14.64 14.88
N VAL A 393 10.78 13.57 14.31
CA VAL A 393 10.35 13.55 12.91
C VAL A 393 9.16 14.48 12.72
N PHE A 394 8.20 14.39 13.59
CA PHE A 394 6.99 15.22 13.63
C PHE A 394 7.10 16.41 14.58
#